data_e51858a613148f0e73cf9a8d489c34e1
#
_entry.id   e51858a613148f0e73cf9a8d489c34e1
#
_cell.length_a   1.000
_cell.length_b   1.000
_cell.length_c   1.000
_cell.angle_alpha   90.00
_cell.angle_beta   90.00
_cell.angle_gamma   90.00
#
_symmetry.space_group_name_H-M   'P 1'
#
loop_
_entity.id
_entity.type
_entity.pdbx_description
1 polymer ?
#
loop_
_entity_poly.entity_id
_entity_poly.type
_entity_poly.pdbx_seq_one_letter_code
_entity_poly.pdbx_strand_id
1 'polypeptide(L)'
;CYYSLSTLSSVSIEEIGKLIDSPKMYQIYIHKDRGLTYEFIERCKIAKFTSLCLTIDTIVAGNRERDLRTGMTMPPKFTPSSLLGFAMRPRWVYNYLTHEGFKLSNLEGKTEKGSKESLSVIDYINSQFDTNLCWEDAQKAIEAWGGPFAIKGVMSVEDAKRAVDIGASAIMISNHGGRQLDCSPAPFDLLSDIVDAVGGKIEIICDGGIRRGTHALKALALGANACSMGRPYLYGLAAAGQAGVEAVLSFFEAELKRNMMLMGVNKLSQLDQSKIRRR
;
A
#
# COMPACT_ATOMS: atom_id res chain seq x y z
N CYS A 1 -8.81 -11.72 4.30
CA CYS A 1 -7.73 -10.79 3.88
C CYS A 1 -7.60 -9.67 4.89
N TYR A 2 -6.38 -9.18 5.08
CA TYR A 2 -6.11 -7.99 5.87
C TYR A 2 -6.14 -6.76 4.95
N TYR A 3 -7.06 -5.83 5.20
CA TYR A 3 -7.25 -4.66 4.34
C TYR A 3 -6.44 -3.47 4.84
N SER A 4 -5.76 -2.79 3.92
CA SER A 4 -5.04 -1.54 4.22
C SER A 4 -5.69 -0.36 3.48
N LEU A 5 -6.24 0.59 4.24
CA LEU A 5 -6.80 1.84 3.72
C LEU A 5 -5.69 2.87 3.53
N SER A 6 -5.61 3.47 2.35
CA SER A 6 -4.65 4.55 2.08
C SER A 6 -5.12 5.91 2.62
N THR A 7 -4.19 6.75 3.04
CA THR A 7 -4.45 8.20 3.30
C THR A 7 -5.13 8.86 2.10
N LEU A 8 -4.72 8.48 0.88
CA LEU A 8 -5.25 9.02 -0.38
C LEU A 8 -6.43 8.17 -0.90
N SER A 9 -7.32 7.78 -0.02
CA SER A 9 -8.52 7.01 -0.36
C SER A 9 -9.71 7.92 -0.63
N SER A 10 -10.59 7.45 -1.53
CA SER A 10 -11.91 8.05 -1.76
C SER A 10 -12.96 7.66 -0.70
N VAL A 11 -12.60 6.75 0.22
CA VAL A 11 -13.43 6.33 1.35
C VAL A 11 -12.74 6.77 2.64
N SER A 12 -13.49 7.30 3.60
CA SER A 12 -12.94 7.82 4.85
C SER A 12 -12.57 6.74 5.86
N ILE A 13 -11.73 7.12 6.83
CA ILE A 13 -11.38 6.30 7.99
C ILE A 13 -12.66 5.84 8.72
N GLU A 14 -13.60 6.76 8.91
CA GLU A 14 -14.85 6.56 9.65
C GLU A 14 -15.79 5.60 8.92
N GLU A 15 -15.89 5.73 7.59
CA GLU A 15 -16.71 4.83 6.76
C GLU A 15 -16.18 3.40 6.82
N ILE A 16 -14.88 3.21 6.64
CA ILE A 16 -14.26 1.88 6.76
C ILE A 16 -14.38 1.35 8.19
N GLY A 17 -14.26 2.21 9.21
CA GLY A 17 -14.48 1.85 10.60
C GLY A 17 -15.85 1.26 10.87
N LYS A 18 -16.90 1.78 10.21
CA LYS A 18 -18.28 1.31 10.33
C LYS A 18 -18.57 0.06 9.49
N LEU A 19 -17.92 -0.08 8.33
CA LEU A 19 -18.19 -1.16 7.37
C LEU A 19 -17.48 -2.47 7.70
N ILE A 20 -16.34 -2.42 8.40
CA ILE A 20 -15.47 -3.57 8.59
C ILE A 20 -15.18 -3.75 10.09
N ASP A 21 -15.65 -4.85 10.67
CA ASP A 21 -15.31 -5.25 12.05
C ASP A 21 -14.01 -6.07 12.13
N SER A 22 -13.58 -6.68 11.01
CA SER A 22 -12.32 -7.44 10.97
C SER A 22 -11.09 -6.55 11.12
N PRO A 23 -9.94 -7.12 11.48
CA PRO A 23 -8.67 -6.40 11.56
C PRO A 23 -8.35 -5.65 10.28
N LYS A 24 -7.94 -4.39 10.41
CA LYS A 24 -7.66 -3.46 9.31
C LYS A 24 -6.51 -2.53 9.64
N MET A 25 -5.77 -2.15 8.61
CA MET A 25 -4.60 -1.27 8.67
C MET A 25 -4.92 0.08 8.03
N TYR A 26 -4.35 1.15 8.54
CA TYR A 26 -4.34 2.43 7.86
C TYR A 26 -2.93 2.78 7.41
N GLN A 27 -2.76 3.09 6.12
CA GLN A 27 -1.50 3.57 5.59
C GLN A 27 -1.43 5.09 5.76
N ILE A 28 -0.41 5.55 6.47
CA ILE A 28 -0.20 6.95 6.84
C ILE A 28 1.09 7.50 6.21
N TYR A 29 1.09 8.80 5.94
CA TYR A 29 2.29 9.61 5.71
C TYR A 29 2.51 10.53 6.89
N ILE A 30 3.76 10.88 7.16
CA ILE A 30 4.07 11.97 8.07
C ILE A 30 4.11 13.26 7.24
N HIS A 31 3.22 14.20 7.59
CA HIS A 31 3.04 15.46 6.90
C HIS A 31 3.92 16.54 7.52
N LYS A 32 4.24 17.62 6.77
CA LYS A 32 4.89 18.82 7.34
C LYS A 32 4.10 19.35 8.52
N ASP A 33 2.79 19.42 8.37
CA ASP A 33 1.89 19.65 9.52
C ASP A 33 1.77 18.34 10.34
N ARG A 34 2.57 18.23 11.39
CA ARG A 34 2.53 17.09 12.30
C ARG A 34 1.18 16.94 13.00
N GLY A 35 0.45 18.05 13.19
CA GLY A 35 -0.91 18.03 13.76
C GLY A 35 -1.86 17.18 12.92
N LEU A 36 -1.78 17.28 11.60
CA LEU A 36 -2.56 16.45 10.68
C LEU A 36 -2.24 14.97 10.82
N THR A 37 -0.96 14.62 11.00
CA THR A 37 -0.52 13.24 11.21
C THR A 37 -1.13 12.66 12.50
N TYR A 38 -1.07 13.40 13.59
CA TYR A 38 -1.65 12.97 14.88
C TYR A 38 -3.18 12.92 14.83
N GLU A 39 -3.84 13.81 14.12
CA GLU A 39 -5.29 13.75 13.88
C GLU A 39 -5.68 12.43 13.21
N PHE A 40 -4.96 12.01 12.16
CA PHE A 40 -5.23 10.72 11.52
C PHE A 40 -5.02 9.54 12.47
N ILE A 41 -3.99 9.58 13.31
CA ILE A 41 -3.76 8.55 14.33
C ILE A 41 -4.96 8.44 15.26
N GLU A 42 -5.45 9.55 15.78
CA GLU A 42 -6.60 9.56 16.68
C GLU A 42 -7.90 9.10 15.98
N ARG A 43 -8.15 9.54 14.75
CA ARG A 43 -9.28 9.07 13.96
C ARG A 43 -9.24 7.55 13.74
N CYS A 44 -8.05 6.99 13.49
CA CYS A 44 -7.86 5.55 13.35
C CYS A 44 -8.14 4.79 14.65
N LYS A 45 -7.75 5.34 15.81
CA LYS A 45 -8.10 4.75 17.12
C LYS A 45 -9.60 4.70 17.33
N ILE A 46 -10.30 5.82 17.10
CA ILE A 46 -11.75 5.93 17.23
C ILE A 46 -12.47 4.95 16.27
N ALA A 47 -11.98 4.84 15.03
CA ALA A 47 -12.52 3.94 14.00
C ALA A 47 -12.05 2.47 14.16
N LYS A 48 -11.36 2.13 15.27
CA LYS A 48 -10.91 0.78 15.62
C LYS A 48 -10.04 0.13 14.54
N PHE A 49 -9.13 0.89 13.95
CA PHE A 49 -8.05 0.29 13.17
C PHE A 49 -7.13 -0.48 14.09
N THR A 50 -6.61 -1.62 13.61
CA THR A 50 -5.79 -2.53 14.44
C THR A 50 -4.31 -2.29 14.27
N SER A 51 -3.90 -1.65 13.18
CA SER A 51 -2.51 -1.26 12.95
C SER A 51 -2.39 -0.03 12.06
N LEU A 52 -1.23 0.61 12.12
CA LEU A 52 -0.82 1.65 11.16
C LEU A 52 0.35 1.15 10.31
N CYS A 53 0.51 1.76 9.13
CA CYS A 53 1.61 1.51 8.21
C CYS A 53 2.16 2.85 7.69
N LEU A 54 3.32 3.27 8.18
CA LEU A 54 4.01 4.45 7.70
C LEU A 54 4.74 4.16 6.40
N THR A 55 4.44 4.96 5.37
CA THR A 55 5.14 4.88 4.08
C THR A 55 6.30 5.88 4.05
N ILE A 56 7.53 5.39 3.89
CA ILE A 56 8.76 6.20 3.94
C ILE A 56 9.40 6.40 2.57
N ASP A 57 8.99 5.68 1.54
CA ASP A 57 9.54 5.73 0.18
C ASP A 57 8.92 6.85 -0.69
N THR A 58 8.10 7.73 -0.12
CA THR A 58 7.35 8.76 -0.85
C THR A 58 7.57 10.14 -0.22
N ILE A 59 8.81 10.48 0.10
CA ILE A 59 9.20 11.83 0.56
C ILE A 59 9.13 12.86 -0.57
N VAL A 60 9.24 12.38 -1.82
CA VAL A 60 8.98 13.12 -3.06
C VAL A 60 8.22 12.23 -4.04
N ALA A 61 7.51 12.82 -4.99
CA ALA A 61 6.81 12.07 -6.02
C ALA A 61 7.82 11.42 -6.98
N GLY A 62 7.66 10.13 -7.25
CA GLY A 62 8.47 9.42 -8.24
C GLY A 62 8.17 9.89 -9.67
N ASN A 63 9.16 9.80 -10.56
CA ASN A 63 9.01 10.18 -11.97
C ASN A 63 8.23 9.09 -12.75
N ARG A 64 6.92 9.24 -12.85
CA ARG A 64 6.01 8.29 -13.51
C ARG A 64 5.81 8.69 -14.98
N GLU A 65 6.80 8.42 -15.82
CA GLU A 65 6.79 8.83 -17.24
C GLU A 65 5.52 8.42 -17.99
N ARG A 66 4.96 7.25 -17.71
CA ARG A 66 3.72 6.82 -18.35
C ARG A 66 2.56 7.72 -17.99
N ASP A 67 2.44 8.14 -16.72
CA ASP A 67 1.39 9.04 -16.26
C ASP A 67 1.54 10.41 -16.96
N LEU A 68 2.78 10.89 -17.15
CA LEU A 68 3.08 12.12 -17.89
C LEU A 68 2.68 11.99 -19.36
N ARG A 69 3.05 10.89 -20.04
CA ARG A 69 2.76 10.66 -21.46
C ARG A 69 1.27 10.49 -21.75
N THR A 70 0.52 9.91 -20.82
CA THR A 70 -0.92 9.66 -20.99
C THR A 70 -1.79 10.79 -20.44
N GLY A 71 -1.19 11.81 -19.80
CA GLY A 71 -1.92 12.89 -19.17
C GLY A 71 -2.63 12.50 -17.85
N MET A 72 -2.36 11.29 -17.33
CA MET A 72 -2.86 10.83 -16.01
C MET A 72 -1.99 11.36 -14.88
N THR A 73 -1.68 12.65 -14.96
CA THR A 73 -0.98 13.40 -13.91
C THR A 73 -1.94 13.75 -12.75
N MET A 74 -1.42 14.30 -11.67
CA MET A 74 -2.23 14.88 -10.60
C MET A 74 -1.95 16.39 -10.53
N PRO A 75 -2.86 17.25 -10.97
CA PRO A 75 -4.17 16.98 -11.59
C PRO A 75 -4.05 16.37 -13.00
N PRO A 76 -5.08 15.64 -13.48
CA PRO A 76 -5.06 15.03 -14.81
C PRO A 76 -5.05 16.08 -15.93
N LYS A 77 -4.19 15.85 -16.95
CA LYS A 77 -4.13 16.65 -18.18
C LYS A 77 -4.47 15.74 -19.35
N PHE A 78 -5.75 15.69 -19.73
CA PHE A 78 -6.20 14.78 -20.78
C PHE A 78 -5.71 15.22 -22.16
N THR A 79 -5.11 14.28 -22.87
CA THR A 79 -4.76 14.41 -24.29
C THR A 79 -5.93 13.94 -25.16
N PRO A 80 -6.01 14.34 -26.45
CA PRO A 80 -7.04 13.81 -27.35
C PRO A 80 -7.04 12.27 -27.42
N SER A 81 -5.86 11.65 -27.38
CA SER A 81 -5.72 10.19 -27.35
C SER A 81 -6.30 9.57 -26.07
N SER A 82 -6.07 10.18 -24.91
CA SER A 82 -6.65 9.68 -23.65
C SER A 82 -8.17 9.84 -23.62
N LEU A 83 -8.69 10.97 -24.15
CA LEU A 83 -10.15 11.18 -24.25
C LEU A 83 -10.80 10.16 -25.18
N LEU A 84 -10.19 9.87 -26.33
CA LEU A 84 -10.66 8.80 -27.22
C LEU A 84 -10.63 7.44 -26.52
N GLY A 85 -9.55 7.14 -25.77
CA GLY A 85 -9.43 5.93 -24.97
C GLY A 85 -10.56 5.78 -23.95
N PHE A 86 -10.99 6.85 -23.31
CA PHE A 86 -12.14 6.85 -22.40
C PHE A 86 -13.45 6.64 -23.16
N ALA A 87 -13.66 7.39 -24.25
CA ALA A 87 -14.89 7.27 -25.07
C ALA A 87 -15.11 5.84 -25.59
N MET A 88 -14.04 5.11 -25.89
CA MET A 88 -14.09 3.69 -26.28
C MET A 88 -14.46 2.74 -25.13
N ARG A 89 -14.71 3.22 -23.92
CA ARG A 89 -15.09 2.43 -22.74
C ARG A 89 -16.45 2.91 -22.19
N PRO A 90 -17.55 2.69 -22.91
CA PRO A 90 -18.87 3.29 -22.60
C PRO A 90 -19.34 2.91 -21.18
N ARG A 91 -19.08 1.69 -20.74
CA ARG A 91 -19.42 1.26 -19.37
C ARG A 91 -18.67 2.07 -18.31
N TRP A 92 -17.41 2.38 -18.53
CA TRP A 92 -16.62 3.21 -17.62
C TRP A 92 -17.14 4.66 -17.63
N VAL A 93 -17.44 5.20 -18.81
CA VAL A 93 -18.01 6.55 -18.96
C VAL A 93 -19.36 6.66 -18.25
N TYR A 94 -20.22 5.67 -18.43
CA TYR A 94 -21.52 5.61 -17.71
C TYR A 94 -21.31 5.63 -16.20
N ASN A 95 -20.45 4.76 -15.67
CA ASN A 95 -20.14 4.74 -14.24
C ASN A 95 -19.57 6.08 -13.75
N TYR A 96 -18.67 6.68 -14.50
CA TYR A 96 -18.06 7.97 -14.14
C TYR A 96 -19.09 9.11 -14.08
N LEU A 97 -20.08 9.11 -14.97
CA LEU A 97 -21.13 10.13 -15.03
C LEU A 97 -22.26 9.91 -14.01
N THR A 98 -22.49 8.69 -13.56
CA THR A 98 -23.62 8.33 -12.69
C THR A 98 -23.24 8.13 -11.22
N HIS A 99 -21.95 8.07 -10.90
CA HIS A 99 -21.47 7.95 -9.53
C HIS A 99 -20.88 9.28 -9.02
N GLU A 100 -20.71 9.38 -7.72
CA GLU A 100 -20.07 10.54 -7.10
C GLU A 100 -18.67 10.79 -7.69
N GLY A 101 -18.33 12.07 -7.86
CA GLY A 101 -17.01 12.47 -8.34
C GLY A 101 -15.88 12.01 -7.41
N PHE A 102 -14.67 11.92 -7.96
CA PHE A 102 -13.49 11.58 -7.18
C PHE A 102 -13.25 12.62 -6.08
N LYS A 103 -13.11 12.13 -4.85
CA LYS A 103 -12.78 12.93 -3.67
C LYS A 103 -11.70 12.23 -2.84
N LEU A 104 -10.98 12.96 -2.04
CA LEU A 104 -10.03 12.43 -1.07
C LEU A 104 -10.63 12.60 0.33
N SER A 105 -11.48 11.66 0.71
CA SER A 105 -12.40 11.79 1.85
C SER A 105 -11.71 12.02 3.19
N ASN A 106 -10.47 11.56 3.35
CA ASN A 106 -9.71 11.79 4.59
C ASN A 106 -9.19 13.22 4.73
N LEU A 107 -9.17 14.00 3.63
CA LEU A 107 -8.58 15.33 3.54
C LEU A 107 -9.62 16.42 3.23
N GLU A 108 -10.91 16.06 3.17
CA GLU A 108 -11.99 17.03 2.98
C GLU A 108 -11.99 18.08 4.10
N GLY A 109 -12.22 19.33 3.72
CA GLY A 109 -12.26 20.46 4.65
C GLY A 109 -10.89 21.01 5.10
N LYS A 110 -9.78 20.44 4.60
CA LYS A 110 -8.41 20.93 4.90
C LYS A 110 -7.92 22.02 3.94
N THR A 111 -8.70 22.33 2.90
CA THR A 111 -8.38 23.38 1.91
C THR A 111 -9.27 24.59 2.09
N GLU A 112 -8.78 25.78 1.71
CA GLU A 112 -9.56 27.02 1.78
C GLU A 112 -10.86 26.92 0.94
N LYS A 113 -11.97 27.36 1.55
CA LYS A 113 -13.27 27.43 0.88
C LYS A 113 -13.19 28.36 -0.32
N GLY A 114 -13.37 27.81 -1.54
CA GLY A 114 -13.52 28.64 -2.74
C GLY A 114 -12.64 28.27 -3.95
N SER A 115 -11.66 27.39 -3.80
CA SER A 115 -10.92 26.83 -4.94
C SER A 115 -11.67 25.62 -5.52
N LYS A 116 -11.44 25.28 -6.81
CA LYS A 116 -11.97 24.06 -7.43
C LYS A 116 -11.49 22.87 -6.61
N GLU A 117 -12.34 22.38 -5.71
CA GLU A 117 -12.02 21.59 -4.51
C GLU A 117 -11.02 20.44 -4.73
N SER A 118 -11.11 19.70 -5.80
CA SER A 118 -10.21 18.54 -6.02
C SER A 118 -8.78 18.92 -6.43
N LEU A 119 -8.57 20.02 -7.15
CA LEU A 119 -7.25 20.46 -7.59
C LEU A 119 -6.44 21.04 -6.43
N SER A 120 -7.09 21.81 -5.56
CA SER A 120 -6.45 22.40 -4.40
C SER A 120 -6.08 21.35 -3.32
N VAL A 121 -6.87 20.27 -3.18
CA VAL A 121 -6.53 19.14 -2.29
C VAL A 121 -5.26 18.44 -2.74
N ILE A 122 -5.08 18.23 -4.04
CA ILE A 122 -3.89 17.57 -4.58
C ILE A 122 -2.64 18.45 -4.36
N ASP A 123 -2.74 19.75 -4.64
CA ASP A 123 -1.64 20.68 -4.41
C ASP A 123 -1.31 20.80 -2.92
N TYR A 124 -2.33 20.80 -2.06
CA TYR A 124 -2.15 20.74 -0.62
C TYR A 124 -1.38 19.49 -0.18
N ILE A 125 -1.78 18.29 -0.67
CA ILE A 125 -1.08 17.05 -0.34
C ILE A 125 0.38 17.11 -0.78
N ASN A 126 0.63 17.55 -2.01
CA ASN A 126 2.00 17.66 -2.54
C ASN A 126 2.84 18.61 -1.69
N SER A 127 2.24 19.69 -1.17
CA SER A 127 2.91 20.64 -0.29
C SER A 127 3.21 20.06 1.10
N GLN A 128 2.45 19.05 1.53
CA GLN A 128 2.58 18.41 2.84
C GLN A 128 3.63 17.30 2.89
N PHE A 129 4.16 16.83 1.76
CA PHE A 129 5.29 15.91 1.81
C PHE A 129 6.50 16.57 2.44
N ASP A 130 7.09 15.89 3.42
CA ASP A 130 8.23 16.39 4.17
C ASP A 130 9.51 15.68 3.77
N THR A 131 10.39 16.41 3.08
CA THR A 131 11.70 15.91 2.66
C THR A 131 12.69 15.76 3.82
N ASN A 132 12.37 16.31 5.00
CA ASN A 132 13.19 16.20 6.20
C ASN A 132 12.71 15.08 7.14
N LEU A 133 11.84 14.19 6.67
CA LEU A 133 11.39 13.02 7.43
C LEU A 133 12.59 12.21 7.94
N CYS A 134 12.60 11.93 9.23
CA CYS A 134 13.65 11.17 9.89
C CYS A 134 13.09 10.03 10.77
N TRP A 135 13.96 9.18 11.30
CA TRP A 135 13.58 8.02 12.10
C TRP A 135 12.92 8.40 13.43
N GLU A 136 13.30 9.57 13.99
CA GLU A 136 12.70 10.13 15.20
C GLU A 136 11.22 10.51 14.98
N ASP A 137 10.86 10.96 13.78
CA ASP A 137 9.45 11.21 13.44
C ASP A 137 8.65 9.91 13.39
N ALA A 138 9.23 8.85 12.84
CA ALA A 138 8.61 7.53 12.82
C ALA A 138 8.43 6.97 14.24
N GLN A 139 9.44 7.11 15.10
CA GLN A 139 9.37 6.70 16.50
C GLN A 139 8.25 7.42 17.25
N LYS A 140 8.15 8.75 17.10
CA LYS A 140 7.05 9.53 17.70
C LYS A 140 5.67 9.07 17.21
N ALA A 141 5.54 8.69 15.93
CA ALA A 141 4.28 8.17 15.41
C ALA A 141 3.95 6.78 15.99
N ILE A 142 4.93 5.91 16.20
CA ILE A 142 4.79 4.62 16.87
C ILE A 142 4.30 4.83 18.31
N GLU A 143 4.95 5.73 19.06
CA GLU A 143 4.58 6.07 20.44
C GLU A 143 3.16 6.64 20.52
N ALA A 144 2.83 7.56 19.62
CA ALA A 144 1.49 8.16 19.56
C ALA A 144 0.41 7.14 19.22
N TRP A 145 0.69 6.16 18.37
CA TRP A 145 -0.25 5.09 18.04
C TRP A 145 -0.43 4.11 19.21
N GLY A 146 0.65 3.63 19.79
CA GLY A 146 0.64 2.73 20.95
C GLY A 146 0.18 1.29 20.63
N GLY A 147 0.17 0.88 19.38
CA GLY A 147 -0.24 -0.45 18.91
C GLY A 147 0.65 -0.97 17.78
N PRO A 148 0.28 -2.07 17.10
CA PRO A 148 1.05 -2.60 15.97
C PRO A 148 1.28 -1.55 14.88
N PHE A 149 2.56 -1.38 14.48
CA PHE A 149 2.98 -0.34 13.55
C PHE A 149 3.99 -0.89 12.54
N ALA A 150 3.68 -0.77 11.26
CA ALA A 150 4.55 -1.21 10.17
C ALA A 150 5.28 -0.02 9.52
N ILE A 151 6.53 -0.23 9.10
CA ILE A 151 7.27 0.71 8.25
C ILE A 151 7.30 0.14 6.83
N LYS A 152 6.73 0.86 5.87
CA LYS A 152 6.67 0.47 4.45
C LYS A 152 7.65 1.27 3.60
N GLY A 153 8.31 0.61 2.67
CA GLY A 153 9.32 1.21 1.81
C GLY A 153 10.75 0.85 2.23
N VAL A 154 10.90 -0.15 3.10
CA VAL A 154 12.19 -0.65 3.56
C VAL A 154 12.84 -1.45 2.44
N MET A 155 14.00 -0.99 1.95
CA MET A 155 14.73 -1.60 0.83
C MET A 155 16.21 -1.81 1.13
N SER A 156 16.61 -1.80 2.43
CA SER A 156 17.95 -2.11 2.88
C SER A 156 17.95 -2.85 4.22
N VAL A 157 19.01 -3.60 4.48
CA VAL A 157 19.22 -4.27 5.77
C VAL A 157 19.39 -3.24 6.89
N GLU A 158 20.05 -2.13 6.61
CA GLU A 158 20.27 -1.03 7.56
C GLU A 158 18.95 -0.44 8.02
N ASP A 159 18.05 -0.13 7.09
CA ASP A 159 16.74 0.42 7.44
C ASP A 159 15.84 -0.61 8.15
N ALA A 160 15.96 -1.89 7.79
CA ALA A 160 15.28 -2.96 8.52
C ALA A 160 15.73 -3.05 9.99
N LYS A 161 17.04 -2.92 10.26
CA LYS A 161 17.59 -2.87 11.63
C LYS A 161 17.09 -1.62 12.37
N ARG A 162 17.13 -0.45 11.74
CA ARG A 162 16.61 0.80 12.33
C ARG A 162 15.13 0.69 12.67
N ALA A 163 14.32 0.04 11.82
CA ALA A 163 12.90 -0.19 12.12
C ALA A 163 12.71 -1.04 13.39
N VAL A 164 13.57 -2.04 13.61
CA VAL A 164 13.60 -2.80 14.87
C VAL A 164 13.97 -1.90 16.06
N ASP A 165 15.01 -1.10 15.90
CA ASP A 165 15.56 -0.25 16.98
C ASP A 165 14.55 0.80 17.47
N ILE A 166 13.71 1.35 16.58
CA ILE A 166 12.66 2.30 16.95
C ILE A 166 11.36 1.65 17.44
N GLY A 167 11.31 0.30 17.55
CA GLY A 167 10.16 -0.42 18.08
C GLY A 167 9.01 -0.66 17.10
N ALA A 168 9.27 -0.65 15.79
CA ALA A 168 8.26 -1.06 14.81
C ALA A 168 7.90 -2.54 14.98
N SER A 169 6.62 -2.88 14.80
CA SER A 169 6.12 -4.26 14.90
C SER A 169 6.32 -5.05 13.61
N ALA A 170 6.36 -4.36 12.48
CA ALA A 170 6.53 -4.96 11.15
C ALA A 170 7.29 -4.03 10.20
N ILE A 171 7.95 -4.65 9.22
CA ILE A 171 8.43 -3.96 8.03
C ILE A 171 7.74 -4.48 6.78
N MET A 172 7.52 -3.59 5.83
CA MET A 172 7.04 -3.96 4.51
C MET A 172 8.14 -3.65 3.49
N ILE A 173 8.79 -4.71 3.00
CA ILE A 173 9.82 -4.60 1.97
C ILE A 173 9.11 -4.23 0.67
N SER A 174 9.32 -3.01 0.19
CA SER A 174 8.55 -2.44 -0.90
C SER A 174 9.31 -1.35 -1.64
N ASN A 175 9.34 -1.42 -2.98
CA ASN A 175 9.76 -0.35 -3.86
C ASN A 175 8.57 0.40 -4.48
N HIS A 176 7.42 0.39 -3.79
CA HIS A 176 6.18 1.00 -4.26
C HIS A 176 5.69 0.45 -5.62
N GLY A 177 6.03 -0.82 -5.91
CA GLY A 177 5.72 -1.44 -7.19
C GLY A 177 6.51 -0.86 -8.38
N GLY A 178 7.75 -0.37 -8.13
CA GLY A 178 8.61 0.26 -9.11
C GLY A 178 8.14 1.65 -9.55
N ARG A 179 7.47 2.40 -8.68
CA ARG A 179 6.85 3.71 -9.00
C ARG A 179 7.55 4.90 -8.34
N GLN A 180 8.59 4.65 -7.55
CA GLN A 180 9.34 5.68 -6.82
C GLN A 180 10.77 5.78 -7.36
N LEU A 181 11.77 5.26 -6.67
CA LEU A 181 13.14 5.25 -7.14
C LEU A 181 13.29 4.33 -8.36
N ASP A 182 13.76 4.88 -9.49
CA ASP A 182 14.09 4.07 -10.66
C ASP A 182 15.32 3.20 -10.41
N CYS A 183 15.42 2.07 -11.11
CA CYS A 183 16.49 1.08 -10.94
C CYS A 183 16.61 0.50 -9.52
N SER A 184 15.61 0.68 -8.66
CA SER A 184 15.56 0.02 -7.36
C SER A 184 15.42 -1.50 -7.55
N PRO A 185 16.11 -2.33 -6.74
CA PRO A 185 15.98 -3.79 -6.82
C PRO A 185 14.53 -4.23 -6.56
N ALA A 186 14.18 -5.45 -6.97
CA ALA A 186 12.90 -5.99 -6.60
C ALA A 186 12.88 -6.33 -5.09
N PRO A 187 11.78 -6.07 -4.38
CA PRO A 187 11.67 -6.42 -2.95
C PRO A 187 11.98 -7.89 -2.66
N PHE A 188 11.65 -8.76 -3.60
CA PHE A 188 11.90 -10.19 -3.50
C PHE A 188 13.39 -10.55 -3.50
N ASP A 189 14.23 -9.77 -4.18
CA ASP A 189 15.67 -10.01 -4.24
C ASP A 189 16.38 -9.67 -2.91
N LEU A 190 15.81 -8.73 -2.15
CA LEU A 190 16.33 -8.31 -0.85
C LEU A 190 15.75 -9.11 0.33
N LEU A 191 14.70 -9.90 0.08
CA LEU A 191 13.95 -10.55 1.14
C LEU A 191 14.81 -11.45 2.02
N SER A 192 15.65 -12.30 1.43
CA SER A 192 16.49 -13.22 2.20
C SER A 192 17.49 -12.49 3.11
N ASP A 193 18.17 -11.47 2.57
CA ASP A 193 19.19 -10.73 3.31
C ASP A 193 18.58 -9.97 4.50
N ILE A 194 17.37 -9.45 4.31
CA ILE A 194 16.61 -8.76 5.37
C ILE A 194 16.12 -9.78 6.41
N VAL A 195 15.60 -10.94 5.98
CA VAL A 195 15.18 -12.02 6.90
C VAL A 195 16.36 -12.51 7.74
N ASP A 196 17.51 -12.72 7.13
CA ASP A 196 18.73 -13.16 7.84
C ASP A 196 19.18 -12.13 8.88
N ALA A 197 18.98 -10.84 8.61
CA ALA A 197 19.41 -9.77 9.50
C ALA A 197 18.47 -9.48 10.67
N VAL A 198 17.14 -9.54 10.45
CA VAL A 198 16.13 -9.10 11.43
C VAL A 198 15.00 -10.11 11.65
N GLY A 199 15.00 -11.26 10.98
CA GLY A 199 13.99 -12.29 11.16
C GLY A 199 13.85 -12.74 12.61
N GLY A 200 12.62 -12.94 13.03
CA GLY A 200 12.27 -13.27 14.44
C GLY A 200 12.30 -12.10 15.43
N LYS A 201 12.76 -10.92 15.02
CA LYS A 201 12.73 -9.68 15.83
C LYS A 201 11.59 -8.76 15.42
N ILE A 202 11.13 -8.85 14.19
CA ILE A 202 10.09 -8.01 13.59
C ILE A 202 9.34 -8.83 12.53
N GLU A 203 8.05 -8.56 12.33
CA GLU A 203 7.29 -9.19 11.25
C GLU A 203 7.72 -8.63 9.88
N ILE A 204 7.88 -9.51 8.90
CA ILE A 204 8.35 -9.14 7.56
C ILE A 204 7.24 -9.38 6.53
N ILE A 205 6.82 -8.31 5.86
CA ILE A 205 5.80 -8.34 4.81
C ILE A 205 6.48 -8.11 3.46
N CYS A 206 6.37 -9.05 2.52
CA CYS A 206 6.87 -8.85 1.16
C CYS A 206 5.82 -8.14 0.31
N ASP A 207 6.13 -6.92 -0.15
CA ASP A 207 5.27 -6.09 -1.01
C ASP A 207 5.96 -5.75 -2.32
N GLY A 208 5.28 -6.01 -3.42
CA GLY A 208 5.79 -5.77 -4.76
C GLY A 208 5.97 -7.04 -5.58
N GLY A 209 5.39 -7.03 -6.78
CA GLY A 209 5.47 -8.18 -7.69
C GLY A 209 4.58 -9.38 -7.32
N ILE A 210 3.88 -9.37 -6.20
CA ILE A 210 2.98 -10.44 -5.77
C ILE A 210 1.71 -10.42 -6.65
N ARG A 211 1.61 -11.37 -7.57
CA ARG A 211 0.51 -11.46 -8.57
C ARG A 211 -0.14 -12.84 -8.62
N ARG A 212 0.47 -13.83 -8.00
CA ARG A 212 0.09 -15.25 -8.02
C ARG A 212 0.26 -15.85 -6.64
N GLY A 213 -0.51 -16.89 -6.33
CA GLY A 213 -0.32 -17.68 -5.11
C GLY A 213 1.10 -18.26 -5.00
N THR A 214 1.72 -18.64 -6.14
CA THR A 214 3.12 -19.09 -6.18
C THR A 214 4.11 -18.04 -5.70
N HIS A 215 3.87 -16.75 -5.99
CA HIS A 215 4.76 -15.68 -5.52
C HIS A 215 4.69 -15.56 -4.00
N ALA A 216 3.49 -15.67 -3.42
CA ALA A 216 3.31 -15.66 -1.97
C ALA A 216 4.01 -16.86 -1.31
N LEU A 217 3.82 -18.08 -1.85
CA LEU A 217 4.50 -19.28 -1.32
C LEU A 217 6.02 -19.14 -1.34
N LYS A 218 6.58 -18.57 -2.40
CA LYS A 218 8.02 -18.33 -2.48
C LYS A 218 8.49 -17.30 -1.45
N ALA A 219 7.74 -16.22 -1.25
CA ALA A 219 8.10 -15.21 -0.26
C ALA A 219 8.02 -15.78 1.16
N LEU A 220 6.97 -16.54 1.48
CA LEU A 220 6.83 -17.22 2.76
C LEU A 220 7.95 -18.24 2.99
N ALA A 221 8.31 -19.02 1.96
CA ALA A 221 9.42 -19.97 2.03
C ALA A 221 10.78 -19.29 2.25
N LEU A 222 10.95 -18.04 1.83
CA LEU A 222 12.14 -17.23 2.11
C LEU A 222 12.12 -16.55 3.49
N GLY A 223 11.04 -16.73 4.26
CA GLY A 223 10.95 -16.22 5.63
C GLY A 223 10.09 -14.97 5.81
N ALA A 224 9.35 -14.54 4.78
CA ALA A 224 8.32 -13.53 5.00
C ALA A 224 7.18 -14.08 5.87
N ASN A 225 6.63 -13.25 6.77
CA ASN A 225 5.46 -13.60 7.58
C ASN A 225 4.15 -13.40 6.79
N ALA A 226 4.15 -12.43 5.88
CA ALA A 226 2.99 -12.12 5.04
C ALA A 226 3.40 -11.53 3.68
N CYS A 227 2.42 -11.44 2.77
CA CYS A 227 2.58 -10.77 1.48
C CYS A 227 1.51 -9.71 1.28
N SER A 228 1.87 -8.62 0.61
CA SER A 228 0.95 -7.58 0.18
C SER A 228 0.80 -7.59 -1.33
N MET A 229 -0.41 -7.35 -1.84
CA MET A 229 -0.65 -7.18 -3.26
C MET A 229 -1.46 -5.90 -3.53
N GLY A 230 -1.07 -5.16 -4.57
CA GLY A 230 -1.74 -3.94 -5.02
C GLY A 230 -2.44 -4.14 -6.36
N ARG A 231 -1.69 -4.13 -7.46
CA ARG A 231 -2.25 -4.13 -8.82
C ARG A 231 -3.21 -5.27 -9.16
N PRO A 232 -3.05 -6.52 -8.68
CA PRO A 232 -3.99 -7.58 -9.04
C PRO A 232 -5.44 -7.27 -8.68
N TYR A 233 -5.70 -6.82 -7.44
CA TYR A 233 -7.06 -6.47 -7.05
C TYR A 233 -7.57 -5.21 -7.76
N LEU A 234 -6.69 -4.23 -8.06
CA LEU A 234 -7.07 -3.03 -8.82
C LEU A 234 -7.52 -3.38 -10.24
N TYR A 235 -6.86 -4.35 -10.89
CA TYR A 235 -7.30 -4.82 -12.21
C TYR A 235 -8.64 -5.56 -12.12
N GLY A 236 -8.86 -6.35 -11.07
CA GLY A 236 -10.16 -6.97 -10.80
C GLY A 236 -11.24 -5.91 -10.60
N LEU A 237 -10.97 -4.91 -9.77
CA LEU A 237 -11.88 -3.79 -9.51
C LEU A 237 -12.23 -3.04 -10.81
N ALA A 238 -11.23 -2.71 -11.62
CA ALA A 238 -11.43 -2.01 -12.89
C ALA A 238 -12.22 -2.83 -13.92
N ALA A 239 -12.07 -4.15 -13.92
CA ALA A 239 -12.74 -5.05 -14.87
C ALA A 239 -14.20 -5.31 -14.50
N ALA A 240 -14.52 -5.53 -13.21
CA ALA A 240 -15.84 -6.01 -12.79
C ALA A 240 -16.27 -5.55 -11.38
N GLY A 241 -15.71 -4.45 -10.87
CA GLY A 241 -16.05 -3.92 -9.55
C GLY A 241 -15.75 -4.93 -8.44
N GLN A 242 -16.66 -5.02 -7.47
CA GLN A 242 -16.53 -5.94 -6.33
C GLN A 242 -16.35 -7.40 -6.77
N ALA A 243 -17.17 -7.88 -7.70
CA ALA A 243 -17.07 -9.25 -8.20
C ALA A 243 -15.69 -9.55 -8.82
N GLY A 244 -15.06 -8.56 -9.46
CA GLY A 244 -13.71 -8.69 -9.99
C GLY A 244 -12.66 -8.83 -8.89
N VAL A 245 -12.79 -8.09 -7.79
CA VAL A 245 -11.91 -8.22 -6.62
C VAL A 245 -12.07 -9.60 -5.98
N GLU A 246 -13.31 -10.04 -5.76
CA GLU A 246 -13.62 -11.37 -5.20
C GLU A 246 -13.05 -12.50 -6.05
N ALA A 247 -13.18 -12.39 -7.39
CA ALA A 247 -12.60 -13.36 -8.32
C ALA A 247 -11.07 -13.43 -8.21
N VAL A 248 -10.40 -12.28 -8.16
CA VAL A 248 -8.93 -12.23 -7.99
C VAL A 248 -8.49 -12.89 -6.68
N LEU A 249 -9.16 -12.61 -5.58
CA LEU A 249 -8.86 -13.20 -4.28
C LEU A 249 -9.10 -14.71 -4.28
N SER A 250 -10.21 -15.17 -4.88
CA SER A 250 -10.55 -16.58 -5.01
C SER A 250 -9.53 -17.35 -5.89
N PHE A 251 -9.09 -16.76 -7.01
CA PHE A 251 -8.02 -17.34 -7.83
C PHE A 251 -6.71 -17.45 -7.08
N PHE A 252 -6.37 -16.42 -6.33
CA PHE A 252 -5.14 -16.39 -5.53
C PHE A 252 -5.15 -17.50 -4.46
N GLU A 253 -6.25 -17.65 -3.75
CA GLU A 253 -6.45 -18.68 -2.74
C GLU A 253 -6.42 -20.10 -3.34
N ALA A 254 -7.14 -20.31 -4.45
CA ALA A 254 -7.17 -21.60 -5.14
C ALA A 254 -5.78 -22.01 -5.66
N GLU A 255 -5.01 -21.06 -6.18
CA GLU A 255 -3.65 -21.31 -6.65
C GLU A 255 -2.70 -21.61 -5.46
N LEU A 256 -2.84 -20.91 -4.35
CA LEU A 256 -2.11 -21.18 -3.11
C LEU A 256 -2.35 -22.62 -2.64
N LYS A 257 -3.61 -22.99 -2.45
CA LYS A 257 -4.01 -24.35 -2.01
C LYS A 257 -3.49 -25.44 -2.94
N ARG A 258 -3.67 -25.25 -4.25
CA ARG A 258 -3.20 -26.22 -5.27
C ARG A 258 -1.68 -26.41 -5.19
N ASN A 259 -0.93 -25.32 -5.13
CA ASN A 259 0.53 -25.37 -5.12
C ASN A 259 1.05 -25.98 -3.81
N MET A 260 0.43 -25.70 -2.67
CA MET A 260 0.76 -26.36 -1.42
C MET A 260 0.57 -27.89 -1.53
N MET A 261 -0.56 -28.35 -2.10
CA MET A 261 -0.79 -29.77 -2.32
C MET A 261 0.27 -30.41 -3.24
N LEU A 262 0.62 -29.72 -4.35
CA LEU A 262 1.65 -30.21 -5.29
C LEU A 262 3.05 -30.24 -4.66
N MET A 263 3.32 -29.41 -3.66
CA MET A 263 4.57 -29.39 -2.90
C MET A 263 4.57 -30.39 -1.73
N GLY A 264 3.48 -31.07 -1.47
CA GLY A 264 3.34 -31.96 -0.29
C GLY A 264 3.31 -31.18 1.04
N VAL A 265 2.79 -29.94 1.02
CA VAL A 265 2.72 -29.04 2.17
C VAL A 265 1.26 -28.81 2.54
N ASN A 266 0.89 -29.05 3.80
CA ASN A 266 -0.49 -28.89 4.28
C ASN A 266 -0.65 -27.69 5.26
N LYS A 267 0.45 -27.09 5.70
CA LYS A 267 0.48 -25.88 6.56
C LYS A 267 1.52 -24.90 6.06
N LEU A 268 1.25 -23.61 6.16
CA LEU A 268 2.21 -22.56 5.77
C LEU A 268 3.51 -22.64 6.58
N SER A 269 3.45 -23.08 7.83
CA SER A 269 4.62 -23.27 8.69
C SER A 269 5.60 -24.36 8.23
N GLN A 270 5.24 -25.16 7.21
CA GLN A 270 6.13 -26.15 6.60
C GLN A 270 6.90 -25.58 5.39
N LEU A 271 6.62 -24.33 5.04
CA LEU A 271 7.34 -23.63 3.98
C LEU A 271 8.68 -23.15 4.52
N ASP A 272 9.75 -23.55 3.88
CA ASP A 272 11.12 -23.12 4.15
C ASP A 272 11.93 -23.03 2.85
N GLN A 273 13.17 -22.57 2.94
CA GLN A 273 14.04 -22.36 1.78
C GLN A 273 14.34 -23.66 1.01
N SER A 274 14.21 -24.85 1.62
CA SER A 274 14.39 -26.13 0.93
C SER A 274 13.34 -26.40 -0.16
N LYS A 275 12.20 -25.73 -0.09
CA LYS A 275 11.07 -25.85 -1.04
C LYS A 275 11.26 -25.04 -2.31
N ILE A 276 12.26 -24.20 -2.37
CA ILE A 276 12.50 -23.29 -3.50
C ILE A 276 13.96 -23.37 -3.97
N ARG A 277 14.19 -22.98 -5.24
CA ARG A 277 15.56 -22.82 -5.79
C ARG A 277 15.64 -21.47 -6.48
N ARG A 278 16.75 -20.74 -6.24
CA ARG A 278 17.15 -19.62 -7.09
C ARG A 278 17.67 -20.20 -8.41
N ARG A 279 17.28 -19.61 -9.50
CA ARG A 279 17.80 -19.92 -10.85
C ARG A 279 18.91 -18.95 -11.18
#